data_4428797048bc73a0ebd8289ecdfe2f2e
#
_entry.id   4428797048bc73a0ebd8289ecdfe2f2e
#
_cell.length_a   1.000
_cell.length_b   1.000
_cell.length_c   1.000
_cell.angle_alpha   90.00
_cell.angle_beta   90.00
_cell.angle_gamma   90.00
#
_symmetry.space_group_name_H-M   'P 1'
#
loop_
_entity.id
_entity.type
_entity.pdbx_description
1 polymer ?
#
loop_
_entity_poly.entity_id
_entity_poly.type
_entity_poly.pdbx_seq_one_letter_code
_entity_poly.pdbx_strand_id
1 'polypeptide(L)'
;LNFIKDNEFKSITVEIFADTSNRYFSSILLKAGKSSGVSENNTIVSSRGLVGRVTEIGNNISRGLLLSDISSRVPVSISSSEIQGILIGQNLNRPKINYIKNLNDIKVGDLVVTSGKGGIFPSNLVVGSVAILDKKNQHIEVDLIVNPKTLSRVRIINYQIENRLE
;
A
#
# COMPACT_ATOMS: atom_id res chain seq x y z
N LEU A 1 10.89 -2.17 -12.67
CA LEU A 1 9.62 -2.89 -12.72
C LEU A 1 8.47 -1.89 -12.78
N ASN A 2 7.95 -1.67 -13.99
CA ASN A 2 6.74 -0.88 -14.17
C ASN A 2 5.54 -1.78 -13.86
N PHE A 3 5.11 -1.78 -12.60
CA PHE A 3 3.95 -2.54 -12.16
C PHE A 3 2.64 -1.98 -12.71
N ILE A 4 2.69 -0.74 -13.19
CA ILE A 4 1.56 -0.06 -13.78
C ILE A 4 2.03 0.43 -15.13
N LYS A 5 1.43 -0.10 -16.19
CA LYS A 5 1.62 0.45 -17.52
C LYS A 5 1.08 1.87 -17.51
N ASP A 6 1.86 2.82 -17.98
CA ASP A 6 1.54 4.26 -17.92
C ASP A 6 0.18 4.63 -18.51
N ASN A 7 -0.46 3.72 -19.23
CA ASN A 7 -1.73 3.92 -19.93
C ASN A 7 -2.94 3.23 -19.26
N GLU A 8 -2.76 2.43 -18.19
CA GLU A 8 -3.87 1.69 -17.59
C GLU A 8 -4.68 2.52 -16.60
N PHE A 9 -4.06 3.52 -15.95
CA PHE A 9 -4.73 4.34 -14.94
C PHE A 9 -4.33 5.79 -15.06
N LYS A 10 -5.28 6.68 -14.81
CA LYS A 10 -4.97 8.09 -14.62
C LYS A 10 -4.14 8.24 -13.36
N SER A 11 -2.97 8.85 -13.49
CA SER A 11 -2.09 9.10 -12.36
C SER A 11 -1.49 10.49 -12.43
N ILE A 12 -1.16 11.02 -11.26
CA ILE A 12 -0.42 12.27 -11.13
C ILE A 12 0.79 12.06 -10.24
N THR A 13 1.89 12.75 -10.55
CA THR A 13 3.07 12.80 -9.70
C THR A 13 2.92 13.95 -8.71
N VAL A 14 3.15 13.66 -7.43
CA VAL A 14 2.89 14.59 -6.33
C VAL A 14 4.09 14.64 -5.40
N GLU A 15 4.47 15.85 -4.99
CA GLU A 15 5.49 16.04 -3.97
C GLU A 15 4.93 15.76 -2.58
N ILE A 16 5.78 15.26 -1.69
CA ILE A 16 5.48 15.02 -0.29
C ILE A 16 6.00 16.19 0.54
N PHE A 17 5.16 16.68 1.48
CA PHE A 17 5.67 17.56 2.53
C PHE A 17 6.55 16.77 3.49
N ALA A 18 7.70 17.34 3.86
CA ALA A 18 8.52 16.78 4.92
C ALA A 18 7.82 17.03 6.27
N ASP A 19 7.19 15.99 6.82
CA ASP A 19 6.58 16.05 8.14
C ASP A 19 7.54 15.43 9.17
N THR A 20 8.16 16.29 9.97
CA THR A 20 9.07 15.87 11.05
C THR A 20 8.38 15.72 12.39
N SER A 21 7.08 16.05 12.47
CA SER A 21 6.34 16.10 13.73
C SER A 21 5.63 14.79 14.08
N ASN A 22 5.48 13.86 13.15
CA ASN A 22 4.76 12.62 13.37
C ASN A 22 5.65 11.55 14.01
N ARG A 23 5.45 11.32 15.32
CA ARG A 23 6.22 10.36 16.11
C ARG A 23 6.22 8.95 15.56
N TYR A 24 5.12 8.51 14.96
CA TYR A 24 4.96 7.14 14.45
C TYR A 24 5.11 7.05 12.95
N PHE A 25 5.18 8.17 12.26
CA PHE A 25 5.28 8.24 10.81
C PHE A 25 4.32 7.28 10.10
N SER A 26 3.05 7.39 10.43
CA SER A 26 1.98 6.54 9.87
C SER A 26 1.17 7.21 8.76
N SER A 27 1.41 8.49 8.49
CA SER A 27 0.79 9.24 7.42
C SER A 27 1.77 10.22 6.78
N ILE A 28 1.46 10.63 5.56
CA ILE A 28 2.20 11.64 4.81
C ILE A 28 1.25 12.73 4.31
N LEU A 29 1.75 13.95 4.20
CA LEU A 29 1.04 15.04 3.55
C LEU A 29 1.50 15.19 2.11
N LEU A 30 0.54 15.30 1.19
CA LEU A 30 0.76 15.37 -0.24
C LEU A 30 0.40 16.76 -0.76
N LYS A 31 1.24 17.32 -1.63
CA LYS A 31 1.03 18.62 -2.26
C LYS A 31 0.07 18.54 -3.44
N ALA A 32 -1.07 17.92 -3.24
CA ALA A 32 -2.16 17.84 -4.20
C ALA A 32 -3.44 17.51 -3.47
N GLY A 33 -4.55 17.94 -4.01
CA GLY A 33 -5.85 17.69 -3.43
C GLY A 33 -6.94 17.70 -4.49
N LYS A 34 -8.12 18.10 -4.10
CA LYS A 34 -9.32 18.09 -4.93
C LYS A 34 -9.13 18.82 -6.26
N SER A 35 -8.41 19.96 -6.26
CA SER A 35 -8.14 20.75 -7.47
C SER A 35 -7.31 20.01 -8.51
N SER A 36 -6.54 19.00 -8.12
CA SER A 36 -5.73 18.16 -9.01
C SER A 36 -6.39 16.80 -9.31
N GLY A 37 -7.65 16.61 -8.94
CA GLY A 37 -8.38 15.37 -9.18
C GLY A 37 -8.14 14.26 -8.15
N VAL A 38 -7.54 14.58 -7.01
CA VAL A 38 -7.34 13.61 -5.93
C VAL A 38 -8.68 13.29 -5.28
N SER A 39 -8.93 12.00 -5.06
CA SER A 39 -10.13 11.49 -4.41
C SER A 39 -9.78 10.58 -3.24
N GLU A 40 -10.71 10.43 -2.31
CA GLU A 40 -10.57 9.49 -1.20
C GLU A 40 -10.35 8.07 -1.73
N ASN A 41 -9.49 7.32 -1.06
CA ASN A 41 -9.08 5.97 -1.42
C ASN A 41 -8.25 5.84 -2.71
N ASN A 42 -7.84 6.93 -3.32
CA ASN A 42 -6.84 6.83 -4.38
C ASN A 42 -5.60 6.10 -3.88
N THR A 43 -5.04 5.25 -4.72
CA THR A 43 -3.83 4.48 -4.40
C THR A 43 -2.59 5.35 -4.53
N ILE A 44 -1.70 5.26 -3.56
CA ILE A 44 -0.41 5.96 -3.57
C ILE A 44 0.69 4.94 -3.83
N VAL A 45 1.49 5.17 -4.87
CA VAL A 45 2.59 4.29 -5.25
C VAL A 45 3.88 5.05 -5.44
N SER A 46 4.99 4.34 -5.30
CA SER A 46 6.32 4.76 -5.73
C SER A 46 6.79 3.87 -6.87
N SER A 47 7.98 4.16 -7.41
CA SER A 47 8.58 3.30 -8.44
C SER A 47 8.85 1.86 -7.96
N ARG A 48 8.93 1.63 -6.67
CA ARG A 48 9.20 0.31 -6.09
C ARG A 48 7.95 -0.47 -5.71
N GLY A 49 6.87 0.21 -5.36
CA GLY A 49 5.67 -0.47 -4.93
C GLY A 49 4.67 0.42 -4.20
N LEU A 50 3.77 -0.23 -3.49
CA LEU A 50 2.68 0.42 -2.78
C LEU A 50 3.18 1.24 -1.60
N VAL A 51 2.66 2.47 -1.47
CA VAL A 51 2.93 3.37 -0.35
C VAL A 51 1.76 3.44 0.61
N GLY A 52 0.53 3.53 0.09
CA GLY A 52 -0.67 3.66 0.89
C GLY A 52 -1.88 4.10 0.08
N ARG A 53 -2.81 4.78 0.77
CA ARG A 53 -4.01 5.35 0.14
C ARG A 53 -4.34 6.72 0.69
N VAL A 54 -5.04 7.53 -0.09
CA VAL A 54 -5.52 8.85 0.33
C VAL A 54 -6.70 8.70 1.28
N THR A 55 -6.66 9.39 2.43
CA THR A 55 -7.71 9.33 3.45
C THR A 55 -8.39 10.67 3.69
N GLU A 56 -7.67 11.79 3.63
CA GLU A 56 -8.23 13.12 3.83
C GLU A 56 -7.86 14.02 2.66
N ILE A 57 -8.79 14.85 2.22
CA ILE A 57 -8.62 15.66 1.03
C ILE A 57 -9.02 17.09 1.29
N GLY A 58 -8.07 18.02 1.12
CA GLY A 58 -8.32 19.44 0.97
C GLY A 58 -8.29 19.85 -0.51
N ASN A 59 -8.37 21.15 -0.77
CA ASN A 59 -8.33 21.65 -2.15
C ASN A 59 -6.98 21.42 -2.82
N ASN A 60 -5.89 21.71 -2.11
CA ASN A 60 -4.52 21.68 -2.64
C ASN A 60 -3.59 20.79 -1.84
N ILE A 61 -4.10 20.07 -0.86
CA ILE A 61 -3.35 19.18 0.03
C ILE A 61 -4.20 17.97 0.32
N SER A 62 -3.55 16.84 0.53
CA SER A 62 -4.21 15.60 0.97
C SER A 62 -3.32 14.85 1.95
N ARG A 63 -3.92 13.89 2.66
CA ARG A 63 -3.22 13.02 3.58
C ARG A 63 -3.24 11.60 3.05
N GLY A 64 -2.08 10.95 3.05
CA GLY A 64 -1.94 9.54 2.74
C GLY A 64 -1.75 8.70 3.99
N LEU A 65 -2.51 7.62 4.11
CA LEU A 65 -2.34 6.60 5.14
C LEU A 65 -1.30 5.60 4.69
N LEU A 66 -0.23 5.45 5.46
CA LEU A 66 0.84 4.50 5.15
C LEU A 66 0.47 3.07 5.54
N LEU A 67 1.13 2.10 4.94
CA LEU A 67 0.92 0.67 5.20
C LEU A 67 1.24 0.28 6.65
N SER A 68 2.06 1.06 7.33
CA SER A 68 2.44 0.83 8.73
C SER A 68 1.39 1.31 9.73
N ASP A 69 0.44 2.14 9.33
CA ASP A 69 -0.59 2.62 10.25
C ASP A 69 -1.45 1.47 10.77
N ILE A 70 -1.78 1.51 12.07
CA ILE A 70 -2.56 0.46 12.72
C ILE A 70 -3.96 0.30 12.12
N SER A 71 -4.50 1.32 11.47
CA SER A 71 -5.79 1.26 10.77
C SER A 71 -5.67 0.82 9.31
N SER A 72 -4.44 0.67 8.79
CA SER A 72 -4.23 0.23 7.41
C SER A 72 -4.59 -1.25 7.23
N ARG A 73 -5.40 -1.52 6.21
CA ARG A 73 -5.84 -2.87 5.81
C ARG A 73 -5.70 -2.98 4.31
N VAL A 74 -4.85 -3.89 3.86
CA VAL A 74 -4.59 -4.09 2.43
C VAL A 74 -4.77 -5.56 2.08
N PRO A 75 -5.73 -5.89 1.20
CA PRO A 75 -5.83 -7.26 0.68
C PRO A 75 -4.59 -7.62 -0.13
N VAL A 76 -3.92 -8.67 0.26
CA VAL A 76 -2.66 -9.13 -0.33
C VAL A 76 -2.71 -10.58 -0.76
N SER A 77 -1.76 -10.95 -1.59
CA SER A 77 -1.53 -12.30 -2.06
C SER A 77 -0.04 -12.63 -1.97
N ILE A 78 0.27 -13.86 -1.60
CA ILE A 78 1.63 -14.40 -1.70
C ILE A 78 1.81 -14.85 -3.15
N SER A 79 2.72 -14.21 -3.87
CA SER A 79 2.82 -14.36 -5.33
C SER A 79 3.06 -15.80 -5.79
N SER A 80 3.91 -16.56 -5.08
CA SER A 80 4.29 -17.93 -5.48
C SER A 80 3.19 -18.96 -5.30
N SER A 81 2.29 -18.77 -4.34
CA SER A 81 1.26 -19.74 -3.95
C SER A 81 -0.16 -19.24 -4.17
N GLU A 82 -0.33 -17.96 -4.53
CA GLU A 82 -1.63 -17.29 -4.65
C GLU A 82 -2.47 -17.30 -3.37
N ILE A 83 -1.84 -17.59 -2.23
CA ILE A 83 -2.49 -17.54 -0.91
C ILE A 83 -2.81 -16.09 -0.57
N GLN A 84 -4.03 -15.84 -0.13
CA GLN A 84 -4.54 -14.50 0.13
C GLN A 84 -4.73 -14.24 1.61
N GLY A 85 -4.51 -12.99 2.01
CA GLY A 85 -4.71 -12.52 3.37
C GLY A 85 -4.89 -11.01 3.39
N ILE A 86 -4.89 -10.45 4.59
CA ILE A 86 -4.99 -9.00 4.81
C ILE A 86 -3.72 -8.52 5.53
N LEU A 87 -3.04 -7.57 4.91
CA LEU A 87 -1.90 -6.89 5.53
C LEU A 87 -2.42 -5.84 6.49
N ILE A 88 -1.95 -5.90 7.73
CA ILE A 88 -2.36 -5.00 8.82
C ILE A 88 -1.15 -4.27 9.35
N GLY A 89 -1.21 -2.94 9.39
CA GLY A 89 -0.16 -2.12 9.97
C GLY A 89 -0.02 -2.31 11.48
N GLN A 90 1.19 -2.20 11.99
CA GLN A 90 1.53 -2.35 13.41
C GLN A 90 2.40 -1.20 13.93
N ASN A 91 2.23 -0.01 13.37
CA ASN A 91 3.01 1.21 13.67
C ASN A 91 4.52 1.00 13.41
N LEU A 92 5.35 1.04 14.45
CA LEU A 92 6.81 0.90 14.33
C LEU A 92 7.26 -0.53 14.04
N ASN A 93 6.40 -1.51 14.25
CA ASN A 93 6.70 -2.91 13.97
C ASN A 93 6.36 -3.23 12.51
N ARG A 94 6.92 -4.33 11.98
CA ARG A 94 6.56 -4.81 10.65
C ARG A 94 5.06 -5.08 10.57
N PRO A 95 4.41 -4.74 9.45
CA PRO A 95 3.03 -5.17 9.22
C PRO A 95 2.91 -6.69 9.27
N LYS A 96 1.75 -7.17 9.68
CA LYS A 96 1.43 -8.60 9.72
C LYS A 96 0.38 -8.96 8.68
N ILE A 97 0.33 -10.23 8.30
CA ILE A 97 -0.74 -10.75 7.45
C ILE A 97 -1.66 -11.63 8.28
N ASN A 98 -2.95 -11.27 8.33
CA ASN A 98 -4.00 -12.04 8.98
C ASN A 98 -4.89 -12.75 7.94
N TYR A 99 -5.69 -13.67 8.41
CA TYR A 99 -6.72 -14.39 7.63
C TYR A 99 -6.16 -15.31 6.54
N ILE A 100 -4.95 -15.80 6.74
CA ILE A 100 -4.39 -16.87 5.90
C ILE A 100 -4.85 -18.21 6.45
N LYS A 101 -5.43 -19.05 5.58
CA LYS A 101 -5.95 -20.35 5.99
C LYS A 101 -4.86 -21.38 6.24
N ASN A 102 -3.80 -21.37 5.45
CA ASN A 102 -2.75 -22.38 5.53
C ASN A 102 -1.39 -21.76 5.20
N LEU A 103 -0.45 -21.85 6.14
CA LEU A 103 0.88 -21.31 6.00
C LEU A 103 1.91 -22.28 5.42
N ASN A 104 1.52 -23.52 5.13
CA ASN A 104 2.49 -24.57 4.77
C ASN A 104 3.27 -24.29 3.48
N ASP A 105 2.64 -23.59 2.52
CA ASP A 105 3.27 -23.28 1.23
C ASP A 105 3.94 -21.91 1.20
N ILE A 106 4.04 -21.24 2.33
CA ILE A 106 4.66 -19.93 2.46
C ILE A 106 6.09 -20.09 2.97
N LYS A 107 7.00 -19.30 2.43
CA LYS A 107 8.42 -19.27 2.82
C LYS A 107 8.87 -17.85 3.10
N VAL A 108 9.83 -17.71 4.00
CA VAL A 108 10.53 -16.43 4.19
C VAL A 108 11.15 -16.01 2.86
N GLY A 109 10.99 -14.75 2.48
CA GLY A 109 11.43 -14.20 1.20
C GLY A 109 10.36 -14.21 0.11
N ASP A 110 9.23 -14.88 0.31
CA ASP A 110 8.15 -14.88 -0.67
C ASP A 110 7.63 -13.45 -0.90
N LEU A 111 7.37 -13.14 -2.18
CA LEU A 111 6.89 -11.83 -2.60
C LEU A 111 5.43 -11.65 -2.20
N VAL A 112 5.13 -10.50 -1.60
CA VAL A 112 3.79 -10.09 -1.22
C VAL A 112 3.33 -8.98 -2.16
N VAL A 113 2.18 -9.18 -2.80
CA VAL A 113 1.58 -8.23 -3.72
C VAL A 113 0.13 -7.95 -3.33
N THR A 114 -0.45 -6.87 -3.83
CA THR A 114 -1.88 -6.62 -3.66
C THR A 114 -2.70 -7.66 -4.43
N SER A 115 -3.82 -8.09 -3.86
CA SER A 115 -4.70 -9.07 -4.50
C SER A 115 -5.75 -8.44 -5.42
N GLY A 116 -6.02 -7.15 -5.26
CA GLY A 116 -7.10 -6.47 -5.97
C GLY A 116 -8.48 -6.67 -5.35
N LYS A 117 -8.61 -7.49 -4.32
CA LYS A 117 -9.89 -7.65 -3.61
C LYS A 117 -10.33 -6.35 -2.95
N GLY A 118 -11.63 -6.14 -2.86
CA GLY A 118 -12.22 -4.95 -2.29
C GLY A 118 -12.22 -3.73 -3.20
N GLY A 119 -11.51 -3.75 -4.34
CA GLY A 119 -11.58 -2.72 -5.38
C GLY A 119 -10.93 -1.37 -5.02
N ILE A 120 -10.19 -1.27 -3.91
CA ILE A 120 -9.48 -0.03 -3.55
C ILE A 120 -8.12 0.02 -4.22
N PHE A 121 -7.35 -1.06 -4.15
CA PHE A 121 -6.03 -1.15 -4.75
C PHE A 121 -6.04 -1.98 -6.01
N PRO A 122 -5.35 -1.56 -7.08
CA PRO A 122 -5.10 -2.44 -8.21
C PRO A 122 -4.39 -3.71 -7.76
N SER A 123 -4.61 -4.82 -8.46
CA SER A 123 -3.89 -6.07 -8.19
C SER A 123 -2.42 -5.99 -8.61
N ASN A 124 -1.59 -6.86 -8.04
CA ASN A 124 -0.19 -7.06 -8.41
C ASN A 124 0.76 -5.89 -8.13
N LEU A 125 0.37 -4.95 -7.27
CA LEU A 125 1.31 -3.96 -6.75
C LEU A 125 2.21 -4.63 -5.71
N VAL A 126 3.52 -4.45 -5.82
CA VAL A 126 4.46 -5.01 -4.85
C VAL A 126 4.31 -4.30 -3.51
N VAL A 127 4.20 -5.09 -2.45
CA VAL A 127 4.12 -4.62 -1.06
C VAL A 127 5.45 -4.86 -0.35
N GLY A 128 6.01 -6.03 -0.48
CA GLY A 128 7.25 -6.42 0.18
C GLY A 128 7.49 -7.91 0.10
N SER A 129 8.15 -8.45 1.12
CA SER A 129 8.46 -9.88 1.22
C SER A 129 8.21 -10.41 2.62
N VAL A 130 7.92 -11.69 2.72
CA VAL A 130 7.75 -12.37 4.01
C VAL A 130 9.08 -12.32 4.77
N ALA A 131 9.09 -11.67 5.94
CA ALA A 131 10.28 -11.52 6.78
C ALA A 131 10.29 -12.53 7.91
N ILE A 132 9.15 -12.74 8.56
CA ILE A 132 8.98 -13.68 9.68
C ILE A 132 7.81 -14.59 9.39
N LEU A 133 8.03 -15.89 9.58
CA LEU A 133 7.04 -16.92 9.40
C LEU A 133 7.07 -17.86 10.61
N ASP A 134 6.06 -17.77 11.46
CA ASP A 134 5.85 -18.66 12.61
C ASP A 134 4.61 -19.50 12.33
N LYS A 135 4.83 -20.72 11.82
CA LYS A 135 3.74 -21.63 11.46
C LYS A 135 2.96 -22.11 12.69
N LYS A 136 3.62 -22.28 13.81
CA LYS A 136 2.99 -22.75 15.06
C LYS A 136 1.96 -21.75 15.59
N ASN A 137 2.31 -20.46 15.61
CA ASN A 137 1.45 -19.38 16.09
C ASN A 137 0.68 -18.67 14.96
N GLN A 138 0.80 -19.17 13.75
CA GLN A 138 0.17 -18.60 12.56
C GLN A 138 0.43 -17.11 12.40
N HIS A 139 1.70 -16.70 12.58
CA HIS A 139 2.11 -15.31 12.54
C HIS A 139 3.06 -15.05 11.37
N ILE A 140 2.73 -14.06 10.57
CA ILE A 140 3.52 -13.63 9.42
C ILE A 140 3.76 -12.14 9.52
N GLU A 141 5.02 -11.72 9.36
CA GLU A 141 5.39 -10.31 9.24
C GLU A 141 6.06 -10.07 7.89
N VAL A 142 5.89 -8.85 7.38
CA VAL A 142 6.33 -8.44 6.05
C VAL A 142 7.34 -7.31 6.16
N ASP A 143 8.47 -7.45 5.45
CA ASP A 143 9.35 -6.33 5.17
C ASP A 143 8.79 -5.54 4.00
N LEU A 144 8.41 -4.29 4.23
CA LEU A 144 7.90 -3.40 3.19
C LEU A 144 9.04 -3.01 2.24
N ILE A 145 8.76 -3.05 0.93
CA ILE A 145 9.75 -2.68 -0.09
C ILE A 145 10.00 -1.17 -0.15
N VAL A 146 9.01 -0.37 0.27
CA VAL A 146 9.11 1.09 0.26
C VAL A 146 9.31 1.60 1.67
N ASN A 147 10.38 2.39 1.87
CA ASN A 147 10.55 3.20 3.08
C ASN A 147 10.06 4.62 2.77
N PRO A 148 8.89 5.04 3.29
CA PRO A 148 8.31 6.34 2.95
C PRO A 148 9.18 7.53 3.35
N LYS A 149 10.06 7.37 4.35
CA LYS A 149 11.00 8.42 4.79
C LYS A 149 12.03 8.81 3.73
N THR A 150 12.25 7.94 2.75
CA THR A 150 13.20 8.19 1.66
C THR A 150 12.57 8.84 0.43
N LEU A 151 11.24 9.00 0.43
CA LEU A 151 10.50 9.50 -0.72
C LEU A 151 10.36 11.02 -0.68
N SER A 152 10.60 11.68 -1.81
CA SER A 152 10.25 13.08 -2.04
C SER A 152 9.00 13.24 -2.92
N ARG A 153 8.68 12.24 -3.72
CA ARG A 153 7.56 12.22 -4.66
C ARG A 153 6.91 10.86 -4.69
N VAL A 154 5.60 10.86 -4.98
CA VAL A 154 4.80 9.66 -5.19
C VAL A 154 3.90 9.86 -6.39
N ARG A 155 3.28 8.78 -6.86
CA ARG A 155 2.20 8.84 -7.83
C ARG A 155 0.88 8.51 -7.14
N ILE A 156 -0.15 9.27 -7.45
CA ILE A 156 -1.52 8.99 -7.00
C ILE A 156 -2.29 8.43 -8.19
N ILE A 157 -2.91 7.26 -8.00
CA ILE A 157 -3.64 6.53 -9.03
C ILE A 157 -5.13 6.60 -8.71
N ASN A 158 -5.93 6.94 -9.70
CA ASN A 158 -7.39 6.93 -9.60
C ASN A 158 -7.97 5.63 -10.18
N TYR A 159 -7.76 4.54 -9.49
CA TYR A 159 -8.21 3.21 -9.91
C TYR A 159 -9.73 3.03 -9.86
N GLN A 160 -10.38 3.67 -8.89
CA GLN A 160 -11.80 3.44 -8.61
C GLN A 160 -12.76 3.96 -9.68
N ILE A 161 -12.36 4.96 -10.47
CA ILE A 161 -13.21 5.50 -11.55
C ILE A 161 -13.46 4.47 -12.64
N GLU A 162 -12.46 3.66 -12.97
CA GLU A 162 -12.60 2.66 -14.03
C GLU A 162 -13.52 1.51 -13.63
N ASN A 163 -13.50 1.11 -12.37
CA ASN A 163 -14.38 0.05 -11.88
C ASN A 163 -15.86 0.46 -11.71
N ARG A 164 -16.16 1.75 -11.73
CA ARG A 164 -17.53 2.24 -11.64
C ARG A 164 -18.25 2.33 -13.00
N LEU A 165 -17.50 2.22 -14.08
CA LEU A 165 -18.01 2.28 -15.44
C LEU A 165 -18.31 0.89 -16.03
N GLU A 166 -17.92 -0.15 -15.34
CA GLU A 166 -18.27 -1.53 -15.61
C GLU A 166 -19.53 -1.95 -14.79
#